data_4db79b6a436cc1c18c61797b8ff83d13
#
_entry.id   4db79b6a436cc1c18c61797b8ff83d13
#
_cell.length_a   1.000
_cell.length_b   1.000
_cell.length_c   1.000
_cell.angle_alpha   90.00
_cell.angle_beta   90.00
_cell.angle_gamma   90.00
#
_symmetry.space_group_name_H-M   'P 1'
#
loop_
_entity.id
_entity.type
_entity.pdbx_description
1 polymer ?
#
loop_
_entity_poly.entity_id
_entity_poly.type
_entity_poly.pdbx_seq_one_letter_code
_entity_poly.pdbx_strand_id
1 'polypeptide(L)'
;MESTSSDAKGGRKHARHPSSGRALPRRPTRGPLDINDSPLNSPMSPTNYINTTRTLSPGGSAPRSRTPRLPSPAPGSNLSSNTFMTAPTSLSPSQNTSFQSTVSTLQKDFSYILRPEIYHPLPVHDIPPPFQSSPASSLPPNPDANTLSSLLAAGYFRAAAILSATLLTSNPGPTSHDDIFNLFYIRLACLTLCNQTQLAAQEVKALEDLNAAYYRDDETGTHMVGWELRVLAVRLQGMGLGDARRGVMGYYDLARDARSTLTKLKKRKVAGEEVDAEIELWEGRLADLGIRVASALIEMGDLVGAGMHLKSLKVNEEGDEVLRAKKALLWLCLGDIDAARQCLKKGNGKEFLATEIDGTIRALAFVAEGRYEEAVVIWEELIANTATKAGKGEKAMWRQNLGVTLFYLGRGDEAKTILESLIAEDNSFHALTFNLGVIYELCTEESRTLKIALAEKVAGMVDIGENEGVVRGWEKVNGDFKL
;
A
#
# COMPACT_ATOMS: atom_id res chain seq x y z
N MET A 1 55.27 -49.74 -42.09
CA MET A 1 55.69 -50.96 -41.37
C MET A 1 54.72 -51.05 -40.21
N GLU A 2 53.66 -51.78 -40.39
CA GLU A 2 53.49 -53.17 -39.94
C GLU A 2 53.39 -53.18 -38.42
N SER A 3 52.46 -53.74 -37.76
CA SER A 3 51.42 -54.71 -38.14
C SER A 3 50.70 -55.17 -36.86
N THR A 4 49.44 -55.42 -37.01
CA THR A 4 48.72 -56.64 -36.54
C THR A 4 48.71 -56.94 -35.07
N SER A 5 47.68 -57.32 -34.48
CA SER A 5 46.47 -58.15 -34.64
C SER A 5 46.17 -58.70 -33.26
N SER A 6 45.01 -58.82 -32.90
CA SER A 6 43.97 -59.84 -32.84
C SER A 6 43.66 -60.39 -31.47
N ASP A 7 42.38 -60.55 -31.34
CA ASP A 7 41.59 -61.65 -30.73
C ASP A 7 41.38 -61.71 -29.19
N ALA A 8 40.21 -61.66 -28.74
CA ALA A 8 39.01 -62.45 -28.84
C ALA A 8 38.57 -62.97 -27.41
N LYS A 9 37.26 -62.83 -27.19
CA LYS A 9 36.38 -63.72 -26.41
C LYS A 9 36.35 -63.67 -24.89
N GLY A 10 35.12 -63.44 -24.40
CA GLY A 10 34.69 -63.97 -23.13
C GLY A 10 33.54 -63.17 -22.48
N GLY A 11 32.32 -63.51 -22.84
CA GLY A 11 31.15 -62.88 -22.26
C GLY A 11 30.85 -63.36 -20.84
N ARG A 12 30.25 -62.44 -20.06
CA ARG A 12 29.31 -62.78 -18.96
C ARG A 12 28.33 -61.65 -18.76
N LYS A 13 27.06 -61.95 -18.98
CA LYS A 13 25.89 -61.12 -18.69
C LYS A 13 25.74 -61.02 -17.15
N HIS A 14 25.73 -59.81 -16.62
CA HIS A 14 25.13 -59.51 -15.33
C HIS A 14 24.08 -58.39 -15.52
N ALA A 15 22.86 -58.79 -15.23
CA ALA A 15 21.72 -57.91 -15.15
C ALA A 15 21.94 -56.87 -14.02
N ARG A 16 21.79 -55.59 -14.34
CA ARG A 16 21.72 -54.51 -13.36
C ARG A 16 20.29 -54.05 -13.23
N HIS A 17 19.74 -54.11 -12.02
CA HIS A 17 18.51 -53.52 -11.63
C HIS A 17 18.61 -51.99 -11.71
N PRO A 18 17.56 -51.28 -12.12
CA PRO A 18 17.52 -49.80 -12.06
C PRO A 18 17.19 -49.38 -10.64
N SER A 19 18.12 -48.71 -9.98
CA SER A 19 17.85 -47.96 -8.76
C SER A 19 17.14 -46.66 -9.11
N SER A 20 15.86 -46.55 -8.81
CA SER A 20 15.09 -45.30 -8.90
C SER A 20 15.50 -44.33 -7.79
N GLY A 21 16.51 -43.52 -8.07
CA GLY A 21 16.84 -42.35 -7.26
C GLY A 21 15.84 -41.21 -7.60
N ARG A 22 14.83 -41.06 -6.77
CA ARG A 22 13.93 -39.89 -6.81
C ARG A 22 14.74 -38.67 -6.37
N ALA A 23 15.13 -37.83 -7.33
CA ALA A 23 15.68 -36.51 -7.04
C ALA A 23 14.59 -35.62 -6.43
N LEU A 24 14.80 -35.17 -5.19
CA LEU A 24 13.98 -34.15 -4.57
C LEU A 24 14.11 -32.84 -5.36
N PRO A 25 13.01 -32.10 -5.60
CA PRO A 25 13.09 -30.84 -6.28
C PRO A 25 13.89 -29.84 -5.43
N ARG A 26 14.93 -29.25 -6.02
CA ARG A 26 15.68 -28.15 -5.42
C ARG A 26 14.73 -26.97 -5.23
N ARG A 27 14.60 -26.46 -4.01
CA ARG A 27 13.99 -25.17 -3.72
C ARG A 27 14.73 -24.09 -4.51
N PRO A 28 14.02 -23.22 -5.23
CA PRO A 28 14.67 -22.05 -5.82
C PRO A 28 15.18 -21.17 -4.66
N THR A 29 16.44 -20.80 -4.71
CA THR A 29 17.03 -19.77 -3.85
C THR A 29 16.46 -18.44 -4.29
N ARG A 30 15.60 -17.81 -3.47
CA ARG A 30 15.13 -16.45 -3.65
C ARG A 30 16.30 -15.49 -3.42
N GLY A 31 16.50 -14.59 -4.39
CA GLY A 31 17.52 -13.55 -4.29
C GLY A 31 17.08 -12.41 -3.36
N PRO A 32 18.03 -11.59 -2.86
CA PRO A 32 17.75 -10.49 -1.93
C PRO A 32 16.91 -9.32 -2.49
N LEU A 33 16.47 -9.39 -3.75
CA LEU A 33 15.57 -8.42 -4.39
C LEU A 33 14.11 -8.88 -4.48
N ASP A 34 13.75 -10.00 -3.85
CA ASP A 34 12.34 -10.42 -3.83
C ASP A 34 11.53 -9.47 -2.93
N ILE A 35 11.03 -8.40 -3.53
CA ILE A 35 10.20 -7.34 -2.92
C ILE A 35 8.84 -7.90 -2.39
N ASN A 36 8.54 -9.17 -2.65
CA ASN A 36 7.30 -9.83 -2.24
C ASN A 36 7.34 -10.50 -0.87
N ASP A 37 8.44 -10.43 -0.13
CA ASP A 37 8.43 -10.78 1.28
C ASP A 37 7.88 -9.59 2.09
N SER A 38 6.59 -9.35 1.96
CA SER A 38 5.86 -8.63 3.00
C SER A 38 6.06 -9.36 4.32
N PRO A 39 6.32 -8.65 5.44
CA PRO A 39 6.55 -9.25 6.77
C PRO A 39 5.29 -9.90 7.39
N LEU A 40 4.35 -10.36 6.57
CA LEU A 40 3.08 -10.98 6.98
C LEU A 40 3.19 -12.48 7.29
N ASN A 41 4.36 -13.10 7.19
CA ASN A 41 4.59 -14.50 7.55
C ASN A 41 5.42 -14.64 8.82
N SER A 42 5.05 -13.98 9.89
CA SER A 42 5.38 -14.44 11.24
C SER A 42 4.58 -15.71 11.51
N PRO A 43 5.19 -16.78 12.08
CA PRO A 43 4.48 -18.02 12.33
C PRO A 43 3.42 -17.82 13.39
N MET A 44 2.18 -17.74 12.97
CA MET A 44 1.04 -17.94 13.85
C MET A 44 1.05 -19.38 14.33
N SER A 45 0.85 -19.58 15.61
CA SER A 45 0.71 -20.87 16.28
C SER A 45 -0.28 -21.78 15.56
N PRO A 46 -0.09 -23.12 15.59
CA PRO A 46 -0.89 -24.04 14.79
C PRO A 46 -2.31 -24.14 15.34
N THR A 47 -3.23 -23.47 14.73
CA THR A 47 -4.65 -23.81 14.83
C THR A 47 -5.02 -24.70 13.64
N ASN A 48 -5.55 -25.85 14.00
CA ASN A 48 -5.96 -26.97 13.16
C ASN A 48 -6.61 -26.56 11.82
N TYR A 49 -5.89 -26.76 10.73
CA TYR A 49 -6.50 -26.85 9.41
C TYR A 49 -6.86 -28.29 9.11
N ILE A 50 -8.14 -28.58 9.04
CA ILE A 50 -8.69 -29.83 8.48
C ILE A 50 -8.41 -29.80 6.99
N ASN A 51 -7.46 -30.62 6.54
CA ASN A 51 -7.19 -30.90 5.14
C ASN A 51 -8.37 -31.68 4.53
N THR A 52 -9.11 -31.07 3.63
CA THR A 52 -9.96 -31.78 2.67
C THR A 52 -9.25 -31.83 1.33
N THR A 53 -8.32 -32.73 1.16
CA THR A 53 -7.88 -33.20 -0.15
C THR A 53 -8.88 -34.25 -0.67
N ARG A 54 -9.68 -33.87 -1.64
CA ARG A 54 -10.49 -34.81 -2.42
C ARG A 54 -9.59 -35.55 -3.42
N THR A 55 -9.24 -36.78 -3.09
CA THR A 55 -8.78 -37.78 -4.07
C THR A 55 -10.00 -38.49 -4.66
N LEU A 56 -10.12 -38.45 -5.96
CA LEU A 56 -11.06 -39.27 -6.73
C LEU A 56 -10.49 -40.69 -6.84
N SER A 57 -11.23 -41.69 -6.41
CA SER A 57 -11.10 -43.09 -6.84
C SER A 57 -12.46 -43.77 -6.88
N PRO A 58 -12.70 -44.65 -7.84
CA PRO A 58 -14.02 -45.14 -8.17
C PRO A 58 -14.38 -46.47 -7.48
N GLY A 59 -15.66 -46.62 -7.12
CA GLY A 59 -16.31 -47.90 -7.01
C GLY A 59 -16.43 -48.48 -5.59
N GLY A 60 -17.68 -48.52 -5.09
CA GLY A 60 -18.03 -49.27 -3.89
C GLY A 60 -19.42 -48.88 -3.36
N SER A 61 -20.44 -49.63 -3.75
CA SER A 61 -21.83 -49.54 -3.28
C SER A 61 -21.99 -50.07 -1.86
N ALA A 62 -22.67 -49.33 -0.97
CA ALA A 62 -23.48 -49.82 0.16
C ALA A 62 -23.94 -48.67 1.08
N PRO A 63 -24.86 -48.87 2.05
CA PRO A 63 -26.26 -48.59 1.88
C PRO A 63 -26.76 -47.33 2.63
N ARG A 64 -27.92 -46.85 2.21
CA ARG A 64 -28.65 -45.69 2.75
C ARG A 64 -29.01 -45.86 4.23
N SER A 65 -28.61 -44.90 5.07
CA SER A 65 -29.29 -44.62 6.33
C SER A 65 -30.11 -43.31 6.19
N ARG A 66 -31.39 -43.42 6.51
CA ARG A 66 -32.38 -42.34 6.47
C ARG A 66 -32.15 -41.41 7.69
N THR A 67 -32.01 -40.11 7.43
CA THR A 67 -32.24 -39.06 8.43
C THR A 67 -33.62 -38.46 8.22
N PRO A 68 -34.37 -38.11 9.30
CA PRO A 68 -35.74 -37.61 9.20
C PRO A 68 -35.79 -36.18 8.67
N ARG A 69 -36.68 -35.95 7.73
CA ARG A 69 -37.07 -34.60 7.26
C ARG A 69 -37.95 -33.92 8.30
N LEU A 70 -37.65 -32.71 8.66
CA LEU A 70 -38.59 -31.77 9.29
C LEU A 70 -39.49 -31.17 8.19
N PRO A 71 -40.79 -31.01 8.47
CA PRO A 71 -41.75 -30.54 7.48
C PRO A 71 -41.71 -29.01 7.30
N SER A 72 -41.83 -28.60 6.03
CA SER A 72 -42.08 -27.20 5.64
C SER A 72 -43.51 -26.80 6.01
N PRO A 73 -43.78 -25.56 6.43
CA PRO A 73 -45.16 -25.10 6.60
C PRO A 73 -45.77 -24.73 5.26
N ALA A 74 -47.00 -25.20 5.07
CA ALA A 74 -47.87 -24.93 3.93
C ALA A 74 -48.49 -23.52 4.01
N PRO A 75 -48.90 -22.92 2.87
CA PRO A 75 -49.53 -21.61 2.85
C PRO A 75 -51.06 -21.73 3.00
N GLY A 76 -51.63 -20.76 3.71
CA GLY A 76 -53.03 -20.47 3.61
C GLY A 76 -53.76 -20.29 4.95
N SER A 77 -54.19 -19.11 5.21
CA SER A 77 -55.58 -18.69 5.26
C SER A 77 -55.75 -17.39 6.02
N ASN A 78 -56.45 -16.48 5.38
CA ASN A 78 -57.02 -15.26 5.91
C ASN A 78 -57.87 -15.50 7.15
N LEU A 79 -57.75 -14.65 8.16
CA LEU A 79 -58.89 -14.29 8.99
C LEU A 79 -58.70 -12.86 9.56
N SER A 80 -59.63 -12.06 9.16
CA SER A 80 -59.94 -10.74 9.66
C SER A 80 -60.22 -10.76 11.17
N SER A 81 -59.80 -9.75 11.91
CA SER A 81 -60.59 -9.25 13.01
C SER A 81 -60.34 -7.75 13.23
N ASN A 82 -61.37 -6.99 12.86
CA ASN A 82 -61.57 -5.63 13.21
C ASN A 82 -61.61 -5.49 14.74
N THR A 83 -60.89 -4.48 15.24
CA THR A 83 -61.31 -3.86 16.51
C THR A 83 -61.28 -2.36 16.31
N PHE A 84 -62.51 -1.83 16.20
CA PHE A 84 -62.84 -0.41 16.31
C PHE A 84 -62.41 0.12 17.65
N MET A 85 -61.75 1.26 17.72
CA MET A 85 -61.84 2.22 18.82
C MET A 85 -62.05 3.60 18.24
N THR A 86 -63.17 4.11 18.64
CA THR A 86 -63.85 5.37 18.42
C THR A 86 -62.96 6.61 18.56
N ALA A 87 -63.11 7.51 17.58
CA ALA A 87 -62.75 8.92 17.68
C ALA A 87 -63.75 9.71 18.57
N PRO A 88 -63.36 10.76 19.22
CA PRO A 88 -64.22 11.88 19.55
C PRO A 88 -64.05 13.01 18.55
N THR A 89 -65.19 13.45 18.09
CA THR A 89 -65.52 14.50 17.12
C THR A 89 -65.25 15.90 17.70
N SER A 90 -64.87 16.79 16.80
CA SER A 90 -65.08 18.23 16.71
C SER A 90 -64.48 19.17 17.74
N LEU A 91 -63.67 20.11 17.22
CA LEU A 91 -63.93 21.56 17.33
C LEU A 91 -63.24 22.29 16.20
N SER A 92 -63.98 23.22 15.62
CA SER A 92 -63.76 24.01 14.41
C SER A 92 -62.74 25.15 14.53
N PRO A 93 -62.56 25.95 13.49
CA PRO A 93 -61.27 26.41 13.01
C PRO A 93 -60.92 27.82 13.46
N SER A 94 -59.68 28.08 13.67
CA SER A 94 -59.07 29.42 13.48
C SER A 94 -57.61 29.36 13.87
N GLN A 95 -56.80 29.50 12.94
CA GLN A 95 -55.71 30.45 12.79
C GLN A 95 -54.72 29.91 11.78
N ASN A 96 -54.61 30.62 10.69
CA ASN A 96 -53.51 30.57 9.74
C ASN A 96 -52.20 30.84 10.49
N THR A 97 -51.56 29.83 10.97
CA THR A 97 -50.12 29.82 11.17
C THR A 97 -49.54 29.20 9.90
N SER A 98 -48.97 30.06 9.07
CA SER A 98 -48.04 29.65 8.03
C SER A 98 -47.01 28.74 8.69
N PHE A 99 -47.16 27.43 8.51
CA PHE A 99 -46.03 26.50 8.65
C PHE A 99 -45.07 26.90 7.54
N GLN A 100 -44.20 27.86 7.82
CA GLN A 100 -42.90 27.83 7.24
C GLN A 100 -42.31 26.50 7.69
N SER A 101 -42.40 25.50 6.81
CA SER A 101 -41.56 24.33 6.87
C SER A 101 -40.13 24.86 6.67
N THR A 102 -39.49 25.22 7.79
CA THR A 102 -38.07 25.11 7.89
C THR A 102 -37.81 23.64 7.67
N VAL A 103 -37.58 23.25 6.40
CA VAL A 103 -36.84 22.07 6.06
C VAL A 103 -35.46 22.37 6.64
N SER A 104 -35.29 22.11 7.93
CA SER A 104 -33.96 21.90 8.46
C SER A 104 -33.42 20.71 7.68
N THR A 105 -32.58 21.00 6.71
CA THR A 105 -31.72 20.00 6.07
C THR A 105 -31.16 19.18 7.23
N LEU A 106 -31.61 17.95 7.38
CA LEU A 106 -31.13 17.03 8.40
C LEU A 106 -29.63 16.88 8.16
N GLN A 107 -28.85 17.66 8.89
CA GLN A 107 -27.39 17.60 8.80
C GLN A 107 -26.98 16.18 9.15
N LYS A 108 -26.32 15.50 8.23
CA LYS A 108 -25.90 14.10 8.39
C LYS A 108 -24.97 14.00 9.60
N ASP A 109 -25.18 13.02 10.44
CA ASP A 109 -24.43 12.85 11.69
C ASP A 109 -23.24 11.92 11.50
N PHE A 110 -22.03 12.46 11.60
CA PHE A 110 -20.77 11.71 11.56
C PHE A 110 -20.12 11.59 12.95
N SER A 111 -20.85 11.85 14.02
CA SER A 111 -20.35 11.78 15.39
C SER A 111 -19.85 10.38 15.79
N TYR A 112 -20.27 9.34 15.07
CA TYR A 112 -19.78 8.00 15.32
C TYR A 112 -18.26 7.89 15.11
N ILE A 113 -17.64 8.72 14.21
CA ILE A 113 -16.19 8.76 14.01
C ILE A 113 -15.46 9.38 15.22
N LEU A 114 -16.14 10.19 16.03
CA LEU A 114 -15.56 10.85 17.20
C LEU A 114 -15.47 9.92 18.43
N ARG A 115 -15.95 8.68 18.32
CA ARG A 115 -15.94 7.72 19.43
C ARG A 115 -14.54 7.20 19.70
N PRO A 116 -14.05 7.26 20.96
CA PRO A 116 -12.69 6.80 21.30
C PRO A 116 -12.45 5.32 21.03
N GLU A 117 -13.51 4.49 21.02
CA GLU A 117 -13.43 3.05 20.84
C GLU A 117 -12.94 2.64 19.44
N ILE A 118 -13.02 3.56 18.46
CA ILE A 118 -12.53 3.31 17.10
C ILE A 118 -11.01 3.33 17.05
N TYR A 119 -10.38 4.17 17.89
CA TYR A 119 -8.96 4.46 17.81
C TYR A 119 -8.15 3.53 18.72
N HIS A 120 -7.27 2.77 18.11
CA HIS A 120 -6.41 1.85 18.83
C HIS A 120 -5.08 2.51 19.19
N PRO A 121 -4.52 2.23 20.37
CA PRO A 121 -3.19 2.70 20.73
C PRO A 121 -2.14 2.07 19.81
N LEU A 122 -1.09 2.86 19.48
CA LEU A 122 0.05 2.32 18.75
C LEU A 122 0.80 1.30 19.62
N PRO A 123 1.16 0.12 19.08
CA PRO A 123 1.88 -0.88 19.84
C PRO A 123 3.29 -0.37 20.19
N VAL A 124 3.60 -0.34 21.49
CA VAL A 124 4.92 0.07 22.02
C VAL A 124 5.82 -1.15 22.26
N HIS A 125 5.22 -2.32 22.52
CA HIS A 125 5.94 -3.55 22.84
C HIS A 125 6.74 -4.13 21.65
N ASP A 126 6.36 -3.78 20.41
CA ASP A 126 7.06 -4.21 19.20
C ASP A 126 8.25 -3.30 18.85
N ILE A 127 8.48 -2.25 19.65
CA ILE A 127 9.57 -1.30 19.42
C ILE A 127 10.86 -1.83 20.02
N PRO A 128 11.94 -1.98 19.23
CA PRO A 128 13.24 -2.40 19.75
C PRO A 128 13.75 -1.47 20.86
N PRO A 129 14.49 -2.01 21.87
CA PRO A 129 14.92 -1.25 23.05
C PRO A 129 15.60 0.11 22.76
N PRO A 130 16.49 0.26 21.76
CA PRO A 130 17.11 1.54 21.47
C PRO A 130 16.13 2.66 21.12
N PHE A 131 14.95 2.31 20.59
CA PHE A 131 13.94 3.26 20.16
C PHE A 131 12.85 3.53 21.21
N GLN A 132 12.85 2.83 22.33
CA GLN A 132 11.84 2.99 23.38
C GLN A 132 12.02 4.25 24.23
N SER A 133 13.19 4.91 24.12
CA SER A 133 13.62 6.00 25.01
C SER A 133 12.92 7.36 24.77
N SER A 134 11.97 7.44 23.86
CA SER A 134 11.23 8.67 23.65
C SER A 134 9.78 8.59 24.12
N PRO A 135 9.42 9.32 25.16
CA PRO A 135 8.07 9.28 25.68
C PRO A 135 7.08 9.99 24.73
N ALA A 136 5.86 9.44 24.64
CA ALA A 136 4.69 10.17 24.17
C ALA A 136 4.45 11.49 24.95
N SER A 137 5.18 11.73 26.03
CA SER A 137 5.15 12.91 26.88
C SER A 137 5.75 14.18 26.28
N SER A 138 6.25 14.15 25.06
CA SER A 138 6.77 15.34 24.37
C SER A 138 5.72 16.11 23.56
N LEU A 139 4.46 15.67 23.56
CA LEU A 139 3.38 16.50 23.03
C LEU A 139 3.10 17.67 23.98
N PRO A 140 2.90 18.89 23.47
CA PRO A 140 2.55 20.02 24.31
C PRO A 140 1.24 19.76 25.05
N PRO A 141 1.02 20.36 26.25
CA PRO A 141 -0.14 20.07 27.07
C PRO A 141 -1.50 20.43 26.42
N ASN A 142 -1.49 21.35 25.44
CA ASN A 142 -2.65 21.72 24.65
C ASN A 142 -2.28 21.68 23.15
N PRO A 143 -2.19 20.51 22.54
CA PRO A 143 -1.86 20.39 21.12
C PRO A 143 -3.05 20.85 20.26
N ASP A 144 -2.76 21.68 19.28
CA ASP A 144 -3.73 22.21 18.32
C ASP A 144 -3.42 21.71 16.86
N ALA A 145 -4.23 22.17 15.91
CA ALA A 145 -4.04 21.85 14.50
C ALA A 145 -2.71 22.38 13.94
N ASN A 146 -2.17 23.47 14.48
CA ASN A 146 -0.86 24.01 14.08
C ASN A 146 0.26 23.05 14.51
N THR A 147 0.15 22.49 15.71
CA THR A 147 1.05 21.44 16.20
C THR A 147 1.00 20.21 15.27
N LEU A 148 -0.19 19.82 14.81
CA LEU A 148 -0.33 18.69 13.86
C LEU A 148 0.38 18.97 12.54
N SER A 149 0.23 20.18 11.97
CA SER A 149 0.90 20.59 10.74
C SER A 149 2.42 20.57 10.89
N SER A 150 2.95 21.04 12.03
CA SER A 150 4.39 21.02 12.31
C SER A 150 4.95 19.60 12.45
N LEU A 151 4.21 18.69 13.09
CA LEU A 151 4.58 17.28 13.20
C LEU A 151 4.62 16.59 11.84
N LEU A 152 3.64 16.86 10.97
CA LEU A 152 3.62 16.32 9.62
C LEU A 152 4.77 16.84 8.77
N ALA A 153 5.08 18.14 8.86
CA ALA A 153 6.21 18.76 8.16
C ALA A 153 7.57 18.20 8.62
N ALA A 154 7.70 17.88 9.91
CA ALA A 154 8.87 17.26 10.49
C ALA A 154 8.97 15.74 10.23
N GLY A 155 7.93 15.11 9.67
CA GLY A 155 7.90 13.67 9.42
C GLY A 155 7.62 12.81 10.66
N TYR A 156 7.06 13.39 11.73
CA TYR A 156 6.74 12.70 12.98
C TYR A 156 5.35 12.03 12.89
N PHE A 157 5.28 10.98 12.08
CA PHE A 157 4.00 10.36 11.74
C PHE A 157 3.36 9.61 12.91
N ARG A 158 4.14 9.05 13.84
CA ARG A 158 3.59 8.38 15.02
C ARG A 158 2.95 9.38 15.98
N ALA A 159 3.62 10.49 16.26
CA ALA A 159 3.08 11.57 17.07
C ALA A 159 1.86 12.22 16.40
N ALA A 160 1.91 12.47 15.09
CA ALA A 160 0.79 13.00 14.32
C ALA A 160 -0.42 12.06 14.34
N ALA A 161 -0.20 10.74 14.27
CA ALA A 161 -1.27 9.75 14.40
C ALA A 161 -1.93 9.78 15.79
N ILE A 162 -1.17 9.91 16.86
CA ILE A 162 -1.72 10.01 18.21
C ILE A 162 -2.48 11.32 18.36
N LEU A 163 -1.88 12.43 17.92
CA LEU A 163 -2.50 13.75 18.03
C LEU A 163 -3.81 13.85 17.26
N SER A 164 -3.87 13.32 16.03
CA SER A 164 -5.10 13.34 15.23
C SER A 164 -6.24 12.57 15.91
N ALA A 165 -5.96 11.42 16.53
CA ALA A 165 -6.95 10.69 17.32
C ALA A 165 -7.38 11.47 18.56
N THR A 166 -6.45 12.13 19.26
CA THR A 166 -6.75 12.97 20.42
C THR A 166 -7.64 14.15 20.03
N LEU A 167 -7.36 14.81 18.90
CA LEU A 167 -8.19 15.93 18.41
C LEU A 167 -9.59 15.46 18.01
N LEU A 168 -9.73 14.29 17.40
CA LEU A 168 -11.04 13.71 17.05
C LEU A 168 -11.86 13.36 18.28
N THR A 169 -11.23 12.88 19.34
CA THR A 169 -11.90 12.45 20.57
C THR A 169 -11.94 13.51 21.66
N SER A 170 -11.42 14.72 21.39
CA SER A 170 -11.41 15.85 22.33
C SER A 170 -12.82 16.34 22.64
N ASN A 171 -12.95 17.06 23.76
CA ASN A 171 -14.20 17.72 24.11
C ASN A 171 -13.91 19.21 24.43
N PRO A 172 -14.40 20.17 23.57
CA PRO A 172 -15.20 19.97 22.37
C PRO A 172 -14.40 19.39 21.22
N GLY A 173 -15.02 18.46 20.47
CA GLY A 173 -14.47 17.89 19.25
C GLY A 173 -14.69 18.77 18.03
N PRO A 174 -14.15 18.35 16.86
CA PRO A 174 -14.40 19.05 15.61
C PRO A 174 -15.89 19.02 15.26
N THR A 175 -16.41 20.16 14.83
CA THR A 175 -17.84 20.34 14.49
C THR A 175 -18.10 20.29 13.00
N SER A 176 -17.10 20.61 12.18
CA SER A 176 -17.19 20.53 10.71
C SER A 176 -16.96 19.09 10.24
N HIS A 177 -17.78 18.66 9.28
CA HIS A 177 -17.61 17.35 8.64
C HIS A 177 -16.25 17.23 7.93
N ASP A 178 -15.82 18.31 7.30
CA ASP A 178 -14.53 18.34 6.58
C ASP A 178 -13.37 18.16 7.55
N ASP A 179 -13.41 18.79 8.73
CA ASP A 179 -12.38 18.63 9.75
C ASP A 179 -12.34 17.20 10.30
N ILE A 180 -13.52 16.59 10.53
CA ILE A 180 -13.62 15.20 10.98
C ILE A 180 -12.96 14.26 9.96
N PHE A 181 -13.34 14.38 8.68
CA PHE A 181 -12.76 13.52 7.64
C PHE A 181 -11.28 13.79 7.39
N ASN A 182 -10.82 15.04 7.46
CA ASN A 182 -9.41 15.40 7.33
C ASN A 182 -8.56 14.83 8.47
N LEU A 183 -9.00 15.00 9.72
CA LEU A 183 -8.28 14.43 10.87
C LEU A 183 -8.24 12.90 10.80
N PHE A 184 -9.36 12.28 10.40
CA PHE A 184 -9.42 10.84 10.21
C PHE A 184 -8.51 10.35 9.07
N TYR A 185 -8.47 11.09 7.95
CA TYR A 185 -7.52 10.82 6.86
C TYR A 185 -6.07 10.90 7.33
N ILE A 186 -5.72 11.96 8.08
CA ILE A 186 -4.35 12.14 8.62
C ILE A 186 -4.01 10.96 9.55
N ARG A 187 -4.94 10.55 10.42
CA ARG A 187 -4.75 9.39 11.29
C ARG A 187 -4.40 8.14 10.49
N LEU A 188 -5.23 7.76 9.52
CA LEU A 188 -5.04 6.57 8.70
C LEU A 188 -3.78 6.64 7.84
N ALA A 189 -3.49 7.81 7.25
CA ALA A 189 -2.28 8.02 6.45
C ALA A 189 -1.02 7.87 7.31
N CYS A 190 -0.98 8.48 8.49
CA CYS A 190 0.14 8.37 9.41
C CYS A 190 0.34 6.92 9.90
N LEU A 191 -0.74 6.19 10.22
CA LEU A 191 -0.65 4.77 10.57
C LEU A 191 -0.05 3.95 9.42
N THR A 192 -0.45 4.24 8.19
CA THR A 192 0.08 3.56 7.00
C THR A 192 1.57 3.84 6.81
N LEU A 193 1.99 5.09 6.98
CA LEU A 193 3.41 5.50 6.92
C LEU A 193 4.26 4.89 8.04
N CYS A 194 3.65 4.62 9.20
CA CYS A 194 4.29 3.91 10.31
C CYS A 194 4.29 2.39 10.16
N ASN A 195 3.90 1.86 9.00
CA ASN A 195 3.74 0.41 8.73
C ASN A 195 2.69 -0.29 9.62
N GLN A 196 1.75 0.48 10.19
CA GLN A 196 0.63 -0.04 10.99
C GLN A 196 -0.63 -0.22 10.14
N THR A 197 -0.48 -0.85 8.95
CA THR A 197 -1.56 -0.97 7.96
C THR A 197 -2.73 -1.81 8.45
N GLN A 198 -2.49 -2.81 9.30
CA GLN A 198 -3.56 -3.62 9.88
C GLN A 198 -4.41 -2.81 10.86
N LEU A 199 -3.77 -1.96 11.66
CA LEU A 199 -4.45 -1.07 12.59
C LEU A 199 -5.31 -0.05 11.81
N ALA A 200 -4.73 0.58 10.80
CA ALA A 200 -5.44 1.50 9.92
C ALA A 200 -6.63 0.82 9.22
N ALA A 201 -6.48 -0.44 8.80
CA ALA A 201 -7.56 -1.21 8.19
C ALA A 201 -8.67 -1.60 9.18
N GLN A 202 -8.37 -1.71 10.46
CA GLN A 202 -9.40 -1.90 11.48
C GLN A 202 -10.17 -0.61 11.72
N GLU A 203 -9.48 0.53 11.88
CA GLU A 203 -10.09 1.84 12.12
C GLU A 203 -10.95 2.29 10.92
N VAL A 204 -10.51 2.06 9.68
CA VAL A 204 -11.26 2.44 8.47
C VAL A 204 -12.60 1.72 8.33
N LYS A 205 -12.79 0.57 9.01
CA LYS A 205 -14.09 -0.15 9.01
C LYS A 205 -15.23 0.69 9.58
N ALA A 206 -14.93 1.67 10.42
CA ALA A 206 -15.93 2.58 10.95
C ALA A 206 -16.66 3.38 9.86
N LEU A 207 -16.05 3.57 8.69
CA LEU A 207 -16.67 4.24 7.54
C LEU A 207 -17.66 3.35 6.77
N GLU A 208 -17.70 2.03 7.04
CA GLU A 208 -18.54 1.07 6.34
C GLU A 208 -18.44 1.16 4.80
N ASP A 209 -19.58 1.33 4.10
CA ASP A 209 -19.60 1.47 2.64
C ASP A 209 -19.64 2.94 2.22
N LEU A 210 -18.51 3.47 1.80
CA LEU A 210 -18.37 4.84 1.29
C LEU A 210 -19.15 5.11 -0.01
N ASN A 211 -19.67 4.10 -0.70
CA ASN A 211 -20.50 4.30 -1.88
C ASN A 211 -21.98 4.56 -1.53
N ALA A 212 -22.36 4.39 -0.28
CA ALA A 212 -23.71 4.63 0.18
C ALA A 212 -24.17 6.07 -0.06
N ALA A 213 -25.46 6.25 -0.33
CA ALA A 213 -26.06 7.57 -0.53
C ALA A 213 -25.91 8.49 0.70
N TYR A 214 -25.72 7.90 1.87
CA TYR A 214 -25.47 8.62 3.13
C TYR A 214 -24.28 9.60 3.05
N TYR A 215 -23.24 9.25 2.29
CA TYR A 215 -22.04 10.08 2.11
C TYR A 215 -22.16 11.08 0.95
N ARG A 216 -23.34 11.24 0.38
CA ARG A 216 -23.58 12.23 -0.68
C ARG A 216 -24.46 13.35 -0.18
N ASP A 217 -24.10 14.55 -0.55
CA ASP A 217 -24.96 15.72 -0.34
C ASP A 217 -26.28 15.53 -1.10
N ASP A 218 -27.38 15.76 -0.44
CA ASP A 218 -28.73 15.54 -0.99
C ASP A 218 -29.11 16.59 -2.06
N GLU A 219 -28.50 17.79 -2.01
CA GLU A 219 -28.76 18.89 -2.96
C GLU A 219 -27.88 18.78 -4.21
N THR A 220 -26.57 18.63 -4.02
CA THR A 220 -25.59 18.64 -5.11
C THR A 220 -25.28 17.25 -5.64
N GLY A 221 -25.55 16.21 -4.85
CA GLY A 221 -25.15 14.83 -5.13
C GLY A 221 -23.62 14.63 -5.07
N THR A 222 -22.87 15.64 -4.61
CA THR A 222 -21.42 15.54 -4.43
C THR A 222 -21.08 14.66 -3.24
N HIS A 223 -19.92 14.01 -3.29
CA HIS A 223 -19.48 13.15 -2.20
C HIS A 223 -18.88 13.99 -1.08
N MET A 224 -19.38 13.84 0.15
CA MET A 224 -18.94 14.61 1.33
C MET A 224 -17.55 14.20 1.83
N VAL A 225 -17.17 12.93 1.62
CA VAL A 225 -15.83 12.43 2.02
C VAL A 225 -14.79 12.80 0.96
N GLY A 226 -13.68 13.37 1.38
CA GLY A 226 -12.57 13.76 0.52
C GLY A 226 -12.05 12.60 -0.32
N TRP A 227 -11.61 12.92 -1.55
CA TRP A 227 -11.12 11.93 -2.51
C TRP A 227 -9.98 11.08 -1.96
N GLU A 228 -9.04 11.71 -1.28
CA GLU A 228 -7.83 11.10 -0.73
C GLU A 228 -8.18 10.05 0.33
N LEU A 229 -9.14 10.33 1.20
CA LEU A 229 -9.64 9.38 2.20
C LEU A 229 -10.33 8.19 1.53
N ARG A 230 -11.13 8.42 0.50
CA ARG A 230 -11.80 7.35 -0.27
C ARG A 230 -10.81 6.41 -0.93
N VAL A 231 -9.76 6.95 -1.55
CA VAL A 231 -8.68 6.17 -2.17
C VAL A 231 -7.91 5.38 -1.12
N LEU A 232 -7.57 6.00 0.02
CA LEU A 232 -6.87 5.34 1.12
C LEU A 232 -7.71 4.23 1.74
N ALA A 233 -9.01 4.44 1.93
CA ALA A 233 -9.92 3.42 2.45
C ALA A 233 -9.95 2.16 1.57
N VAL A 234 -10.02 2.33 0.24
CA VAL A 234 -9.93 1.21 -0.72
C VAL A 234 -8.57 0.51 -0.62
N ARG A 235 -7.48 1.28 -0.52
CA ARG A 235 -6.13 0.72 -0.36
C ARG A 235 -6.01 -0.13 0.90
N LEU A 236 -6.51 0.36 2.03
CA LEU A 236 -6.49 -0.34 3.31
C LEU A 236 -7.35 -1.60 3.32
N GLN A 237 -8.46 -1.62 2.59
CA GLN A 237 -9.27 -2.84 2.43
C GLN A 237 -8.48 -3.95 1.72
N GLY A 238 -7.70 -3.60 0.70
CA GLY A 238 -6.84 -4.57 0.00
C GLY A 238 -5.68 -5.07 0.85
N MET A 239 -4.91 -4.15 1.41
CA MET A 239 -3.66 -4.46 2.15
C MET A 239 -3.92 -5.02 3.54
N GLY A 240 -4.73 -4.33 4.33
CA GLY A 240 -4.86 -4.61 5.76
C GLY A 240 -5.79 -5.78 6.08
N LEU A 241 -6.73 -6.11 5.20
CA LEU A 241 -7.65 -7.24 5.38
C LEU A 241 -7.26 -8.47 4.54
N GLY A 242 -6.19 -8.38 3.74
CA GLY A 242 -5.75 -9.47 2.89
C GLY A 242 -6.70 -9.81 1.72
N ASP A 243 -7.66 -8.94 1.43
CA ASP A 243 -8.61 -9.10 0.32
C ASP A 243 -8.25 -8.18 -0.86
N ALA A 244 -7.20 -8.56 -1.57
CA ALA A 244 -6.71 -7.80 -2.72
C ALA A 244 -7.78 -7.62 -3.81
N ARG A 245 -8.67 -8.61 -3.99
CA ARG A 245 -9.77 -8.53 -4.96
C ARG A 245 -10.74 -7.42 -4.62
N ARG A 246 -11.07 -7.25 -3.34
CA ARG A 246 -11.93 -6.17 -2.85
C ARG A 246 -11.31 -4.80 -3.10
N GLY A 247 -9.99 -4.68 -2.92
CA GLY A 247 -9.24 -3.46 -3.27
C GLY A 247 -9.36 -3.11 -4.75
N VAL A 248 -9.16 -4.10 -5.66
CA VAL A 248 -9.33 -3.91 -7.11
C VAL A 248 -10.74 -3.44 -7.45
N MET A 249 -11.77 -4.10 -6.89
CA MET A 249 -13.17 -3.71 -7.14
C MET A 249 -13.48 -2.31 -6.64
N GLY A 250 -12.97 -1.94 -5.46
CA GLY A 250 -13.13 -0.58 -4.90
C GLY A 250 -12.50 0.49 -5.81
N TYR A 251 -11.33 0.24 -6.40
CA TYR A 251 -10.74 1.17 -7.37
C TYR A 251 -11.57 1.28 -8.65
N TYR A 252 -12.21 0.21 -9.14
CA TYR A 252 -13.13 0.30 -10.28
C TYR A 252 -14.38 1.10 -9.94
N ASP A 253 -14.89 1.01 -8.71
CA ASP A 253 -16.04 1.81 -8.27
C ASP A 253 -15.68 3.30 -8.20
N LEU A 254 -14.51 3.65 -7.64
CA LEU A 254 -13.98 5.01 -7.67
C LEU A 254 -13.80 5.53 -9.11
N ALA A 255 -13.30 4.69 -10.02
CA ALA A 255 -13.12 5.06 -11.41
C ALA A 255 -14.46 5.29 -12.13
N ARG A 256 -15.50 4.55 -11.76
CA ARG A 256 -16.87 4.77 -12.27
C ARG A 256 -17.42 6.11 -11.80
N ASP A 257 -17.23 6.44 -10.52
CA ASP A 257 -17.65 7.72 -9.96
C ASP A 257 -16.89 8.89 -10.61
N ALA A 258 -15.56 8.79 -10.77
CA ALA A 258 -14.74 9.78 -11.47
C ALA A 258 -15.18 10.00 -12.91
N ARG A 259 -15.48 8.94 -13.67
CA ARG A 259 -16.00 9.07 -15.05
C ARG A 259 -17.37 9.72 -15.09
N SER A 260 -18.25 9.44 -14.13
CA SER A 260 -19.55 10.07 -14.00
C SER A 260 -19.41 11.59 -13.77
N THR A 261 -18.52 11.97 -12.86
CA THR A 261 -18.20 13.38 -12.55
C THR A 261 -17.61 14.09 -13.77
N LEU A 262 -16.65 13.49 -14.46
CA LEU A 262 -16.09 14.02 -15.70
C LEU A 262 -17.14 14.25 -16.78
N THR A 263 -18.09 13.31 -16.91
CA THR A 263 -19.17 13.45 -17.89
C THR A 263 -20.07 14.64 -17.55
N LYS A 264 -20.36 14.87 -16.27
CA LYS A 264 -21.14 16.04 -15.82
C LYS A 264 -20.38 17.33 -16.09
N LEU A 265 -19.08 17.40 -15.74
CA LEU A 265 -18.23 18.56 -15.96
C LEU A 265 -18.09 18.90 -17.45
N LYS A 266 -17.87 17.90 -18.31
CA LYS A 266 -17.81 18.11 -19.76
C LYS A 266 -19.13 18.65 -20.34
N LYS A 267 -20.29 18.27 -19.78
CA LYS A 267 -21.58 18.85 -20.16
C LYS A 267 -21.70 20.32 -19.71
N ARG A 268 -21.24 20.64 -18.48
CA ARG A 268 -21.20 22.02 -17.97
C ARG A 268 -20.28 22.91 -18.82
N LYS A 269 -19.10 22.39 -19.24
CA LYS A 269 -18.21 23.08 -20.18
C LYS A 269 -18.90 23.42 -21.51
N VAL A 270 -19.66 22.47 -22.08
CA VAL A 270 -20.45 22.72 -23.32
C VAL A 270 -21.53 23.77 -23.09
N ALA A 271 -22.05 23.87 -21.88
CA ALA A 271 -23.01 24.91 -21.49
C ALA A 271 -22.36 26.29 -21.25
N GLY A 272 -21.03 26.40 -21.37
CA GLY A 272 -20.30 27.68 -21.28
C GLY A 272 -19.75 27.99 -19.88
N GLU A 273 -19.75 27.01 -18.96
CA GLU A 273 -19.15 27.17 -17.62
C GLU A 273 -17.62 26.97 -17.70
N GLU A 274 -16.87 27.74 -16.92
CA GLU A 274 -15.42 27.63 -16.81
C GLU A 274 -15.08 26.53 -15.78
N VAL A 275 -14.88 25.30 -16.25
CA VAL A 275 -14.64 24.12 -15.43
C VAL A 275 -13.38 23.33 -15.87
N ASP A 276 -12.48 23.98 -16.60
CA ASP A 276 -11.30 23.32 -17.17
C ASP A 276 -10.37 22.77 -16.10
N ALA A 277 -10.10 23.50 -15.03
CA ALA A 277 -9.28 23.06 -13.93
C ALA A 277 -9.89 21.84 -13.19
N GLU A 278 -11.21 21.80 -13.04
CA GLU A 278 -11.90 20.65 -12.45
C GLU A 278 -11.80 19.40 -13.36
N ILE A 279 -11.91 19.60 -14.67
CA ILE A 279 -11.77 18.52 -15.66
C ILE A 279 -10.35 17.94 -15.58
N GLU A 280 -9.33 18.79 -15.60
CA GLU A 280 -7.92 18.35 -15.50
C GLU A 280 -7.66 17.59 -14.21
N LEU A 281 -8.14 18.08 -13.07
CA LEU A 281 -8.05 17.41 -11.78
C LEU A 281 -8.67 16.00 -11.82
N TRP A 282 -9.87 15.86 -12.36
CA TRP A 282 -10.55 14.56 -12.41
C TRP A 282 -9.96 13.61 -13.47
N GLU A 283 -9.41 14.13 -14.56
CA GLU A 283 -8.63 13.33 -15.52
C GLU A 283 -7.35 12.80 -14.88
N GLY A 284 -6.62 13.63 -14.12
CA GLY A 284 -5.47 13.20 -13.33
C GLY A 284 -5.82 12.13 -12.28
N ARG A 285 -6.92 12.32 -11.53
CA ARG A 285 -7.44 11.33 -10.57
C ARG A 285 -7.77 9.99 -11.24
N LEU A 286 -8.40 10.02 -12.42
CA LEU A 286 -8.73 8.81 -13.16
C LEU A 286 -7.47 8.10 -13.68
N ALA A 287 -6.47 8.85 -14.13
CA ALA A 287 -5.19 8.29 -14.57
C ALA A 287 -4.42 7.63 -13.41
N ASP A 288 -4.37 8.28 -12.23
CA ASP A 288 -3.75 7.71 -11.01
C ASP A 288 -4.48 6.43 -10.56
N LEU A 289 -5.82 6.39 -10.63
CA LEU A 289 -6.57 5.16 -10.37
C LEU A 289 -6.19 4.03 -11.32
N GLY A 290 -5.92 4.31 -12.58
CA GLY A 290 -5.44 3.31 -13.53
C GLY A 290 -4.13 2.65 -13.07
N ILE A 291 -3.19 3.43 -12.55
CA ILE A 291 -1.94 2.92 -11.97
C ILE A 291 -2.20 2.10 -10.71
N ARG A 292 -3.10 2.57 -9.83
CA ARG A 292 -3.45 1.84 -8.59
C ARG A 292 -4.13 0.49 -8.86
N VAL A 293 -4.97 0.41 -9.89
CA VAL A 293 -5.56 -0.87 -10.33
C VAL A 293 -4.47 -1.82 -10.79
N ALA A 294 -3.50 -1.36 -11.60
CA ALA A 294 -2.38 -2.19 -12.04
C ALA A 294 -1.55 -2.69 -10.85
N SER A 295 -1.22 -1.80 -9.90
CA SER A 295 -0.50 -2.18 -8.68
C SER A 295 -1.27 -3.22 -7.86
N ALA A 296 -2.57 -3.05 -7.67
CA ALA A 296 -3.40 -3.99 -6.93
C ALA A 296 -3.53 -5.35 -7.63
N LEU A 297 -3.55 -5.38 -8.98
CA LEU A 297 -3.52 -6.64 -9.75
C LEU A 297 -2.18 -7.37 -9.59
N ILE A 298 -1.06 -6.64 -9.57
CA ILE A 298 0.27 -7.21 -9.29
C ILE A 298 0.31 -7.80 -7.88
N GLU A 299 -0.17 -7.07 -6.88
CA GLU A 299 -0.24 -7.55 -5.49
C GLU A 299 -1.14 -8.77 -5.33
N MET A 300 -2.19 -8.87 -6.13
CA MET A 300 -3.08 -10.04 -6.18
C MET A 300 -2.44 -11.25 -6.88
N GLY A 301 -1.32 -11.06 -7.59
CA GLY A 301 -0.65 -12.08 -8.39
C GLY A 301 -1.24 -12.28 -9.79
N ASP A 302 -2.19 -11.44 -10.21
CA ASP A 302 -2.72 -11.46 -11.59
C ASP A 302 -1.83 -10.62 -12.52
N LEU A 303 -0.63 -11.15 -12.81
CA LEU A 303 0.36 -10.48 -13.64
C LEU A 303 -0.12 -10.29 -15.09
N VAL A 304 -0.90 -11.25 -15.61
CA VAL A 304 -1.45 -11.16 -16.97
C VAL A 304 -2.49 -10.05 -17.06
N GLY A 305 -3.42 -10.00 -16.11
CA GLY A 305 -4.43 -8.94 -16.02
C GLY A 305 -3.79 -7.57 -15.85
N ALA A 306 -2.76 -7.46 -14.98
CA ALA A 306 -1.99 -6.24 -14.78
C ALA A 306 -1.33 -5.75 -16.08
N GLY A 307 -0.67 -6.64 -16.83
CA GLY A 307 -0.04 -6.32 -18.11
C GLY A 307 -1.06 -5.84 -19.16
N MET A 308 -2.20 -6.54 -19.28
CA MET A 308 -3.27 -6.10 -20.19
C MET A 308 -3.83 -4.73 -19.78
N HIS A 309 -4.03 -4.51 -18.49
CA HIS A 309 -4.51 -3.23 -17.96
C HIS A 309 -3.53 -2.10 -18.26
N LEU A 310 -2.23 -2.30 -17.97
CA LEU A 310 -1.19 -1.31 -18.25
C LEU A 310 -1.07 -0.95 -19.75
N LYS A 311 -1.26 -1.93 -20.65
CA LYS A 311 -1.31 -1.67 -22.11
C LYS A 311 -2.50 -0.80 -22.50
N SER A 312 -3.63 -0.93 -21.80
CA SER A 312 -4.83 -0.12 -22.07
C SER A 312 -4.74 1.31 -21.57
N LEU A 313 -3.83 1.60 -20.62
CA LEU A 313 -3.67 2.94 -20.07
C LEU A 313 -2.98 3.86 -21.06
N LYS A 314 -3.73 4.86 -21.52
CA LYS A 314 -3.17 5.96 -22.29
C LYS A 314 -2.56 6.97 -21.30
N VAL A 315 -1.26 7.09 -21.31
CA VAL A 315 -0.55 8.18 -20.63
C VAL A 315 -0.34 9.26 -21.67
N ASN A 316 -0.75 10.48 -21.37
CA ASN A 316 -0.51 11.62 -22.26
C ASN A 316 1.01 11.78 -22.43
N GLU A 317 1.46 11.80 -23.69
CA GLU A 317 2.89 11.82 -24.02
C GLU A 317 3.59 13.11 -23.59
N GLU A 318 2.83 14.18 -23.42
CA GLU A 318 3.34 15.51 -23.05
C GLU A 318 2.71 15.94 -21.72
N GLY A 319 3.49 15.97 -20.66
CA GLY A 319 3.13 16.62 -19.40
C GLY A 319 3.01 15.74 -18.15
N ASP A 320 2.91 14.40 -18.25
CA ASP A 320 2.73 13.54 -17.06
C ASP A 320 3.90 12.59 -16.84
N GLU A 321 5.07 13.19 -16.55
CA GLU A 321 6.30 12.47 -16.28
C GLU A 321 6.17 11.48 -15.11
N VAL A 322 5.49 11.90 -14.04
CA VAL A 322 5.31 11.09 -12.84
C VAL A 322 4.45 9.86 -13.13
N LEU A 323 3.37 10.01 -13.89
CA LEU A 323 2.50 8.89 -14.26
C LEU A 323 3.23 7.91 -15.20
N ARG A 324 3.99 8.43 -16.15
CA ARG A 324 4.84 7.65 -17.05
C ARG A 324 5.88 6.83 -16.27
N ALA A 325 6.54 7.46 -15.30
CA ALA A 325 7.49 6.80 -14.42
C ALA A 325 6.85 5.68 -13.59
N LYS A 326 5.69 5.97 -12.98
CA LYS A 326 4.91 4.95 -12.23
C LYS A 326 4.55 3.76 -13.13
N LYS A 327 4.12 4.03 -14.39
CA LYS A 327 3.80 2.99 -15.36
C LYS A 327 5.03 2.15 -15.72
N ALA A 328 6.19 2.79 -15.93
CA ALA A 328 7.45 2.11 -16.24
C ALA A 328 7.90 1.22 -15.06
N LEU A 329 7.82 1.71 -13.83
CA LEU A 329 8.13 0.92 -12.62
C LEU A 329 7.24 -0.31 -12.49
N LEU A 330 5.94 -0.20 -12.78
CA LEU A 330 5.04 -1.35 -12.77
C LEU A 330 5.39 -2.38 -13.85
N TRP A 331 5.85 -1.94 -15.04
CA TRP A 331 6.37 -2.86 -16.06
C TRP A 331 7.63 -3.58 -15.59
N LEU A 332 8.54 -2.89 -14.89
CA LEU A 332 9.71 -3.54 -14.27
C LEU A 332 9.28 -4.57 -13.20
N CYS A 333 8.27 -4.27 -12.39
CA CYS A 333 7.70 -5.23 -11.44
C CYS A 333 7.10 -6.47 -12.13
N LEU A 334 6.56 -6.32 -13.34
CA LEU A 334 6.07 -7.43 -14.16
C LEU A 334 7.19 -8.21 -14.87
N GLY A 335 8.42 -7.69 -14.90
CA GLY A 335 9.54 -8.26 -15.63
C GLY A 335 9.54 -7.94 -17.13
N ASP A 336 8.64 -7.08 -17.61
CA ASP A 336 8.62 -6.62 -19.03
C ASP A 336 9.46 -5.35 -19.18
N ILE A 337 10.77 -5.56 -19.30
CA ILE A 337 11.76 -4.48 -19.38
C ILE A 337 11.61 -3.69 -20.68
N ASP A 338 11.22 -4.33 -21.76
CA ASP A 338 11.01 -3.67 -23.05
C ASP A 338 9.83 -2.70 -22.98
N ALA A 339 8.72 -3.10 -22.37
CA ALA A 339 7.59 -2.22 -22.12
C ALA A 339 7.95 -1.05 -21.19
N ALA A 340 8.77 -1.30 -20.17
CA ALA A 340 9.29 -0.23 -19.31
C ALA A 340 10.10 0.79 -20.09
N ARG A 341 11.03 0.34 -20.96
CA ARG A 341 11.82 1.20 -21.83
C ARG A 341 10.98 1.97 -22.86
N GLN A 342 9.89 1.36 -23.35
CA GLN A 342 8.96 2.07 -24.23
C GLN A 342 8.31 3.28 -23.54
N CYS A 343 8.09 3.19 -22.23
CA CYS A 343 7.58 4.34 -21.46
C CYS A 343 8.57 5.54 -21.44
N LEU A 344 9.86 5.32 -21.72
CA LEU A 344 10.89 6.37 -21.80
C LEU A 344 11.00 7.02 -23.19
N LYS A 345 10.26 6.52 -24.18
CA LYS A 345 10.30 7.01 -25.57
C LYS A 345 9.01 7.75 -25.93
N LYS A 346 9.17 8.84 -26.70
CA LYS A 346 8.03 9.50 -27.33
C LYS A 346 7.41 8.60 -28.39
N GLY A 347 6.15 8.83 -28.73
CA GLY A 347 5.46 8.06 -29.78
C GLY A 347 6.13 8.07 -31.15
N ASN A 348 7.04 9.02 -31.42
CA ASN A 348 7.89 9.07 -32.62
C ASN A 348 9.23 8.28 -32.47
N GLY A 349 9.40 7.50 -31.39
CA GLY A 349 10.60 6.72 -31.13
C GLY A 349 11.81 7.53 -30.61
N LYS A 350 11.69 8.85 -30.46
CA LYS A 350 12.72 9.68 -29.82
C LYS A 350 12.62 9.55 -28.31
N GLU A 351 13.77 9.51 -27.63
CA GLU A 351 13.80 9.57 -26.18
C GLU A 351 13.26 10.93 -25.68
N PHE A 352 12.59 10.94 -24.53
CA PHE A 352 12.31 12.18 -23.82
C PHE A 352 13.66 12.83 -23.46
N LEU A 353 13.64 14.14 -23.21
CA LEU A 353 14.78 14.80 -22.58
C LEU A 353 15.11 14.01 -21.31
N ALA A 354 16.36 13.59 -21.19
CA ALA A 354 16.80 12.75 -20.08
C ALA A 354 16.62 13.53 -18.77
N THR A 355 15.59 13.12 -18.02
CA THR A 355 15.35 13.63 -16.68
C THR A 355 15.97 12.70 -15.65
N GLU A 356 16.09 13.15 -14.42
CA GLU A 356 16.59 12.32 -13.32
C GLU A 356 15.72 11.07 -13.12
N ILE A 357 14.40 11.21 -13.32
CA ILE A 357 13.44 10.10 -13.25
C ILE A 357 13.70 9.07 -14.35
N ASP A 358 13.92 9.54 -15.57
CA ASP A 358 14.21 8.64 -16.70
C ASP A 358 15.56 7.93 -16.51
N GLY A 359 16.57 8.63 -15.98
CA GLY A 359 17.85 8.04 -15.57
C GLY A 359 17.68 6.94 -14.52
N THR A 360 16.87 7.21 -13.50
CA THR A 360 16.55 6.24 -12.44
C THR A 360 15.89 4.98 -13.01
N ILE A 361 14.88 5.12 -13.88
CA ILE A 361 14.19 3.98 -14.51
C ILE A 361 15.15 3.19 -15.39
N ARG A 362 16.04 3.88 -16.13
CA ARG A 362 17.04 3.23 -17.00
C ARG A 362 18.02 2.41 -16.19
N ALA A 363 18.53 2.95 -15.08
CA ALA A 363 19.41 2.24 -14.17
C ALA A 363 18.72 0.99 -13.57
N LEU A 364 17.47 1.13 -13.12
CA LEU A 364 16.68 0.01 -12.60
C LEU A 364 16.43 -1.06 -13.70
N ALA A 365 16.22 -0.65 -14.94
CA ALA A 365 16.07 -1.58 -16.05
C ALA A 365 17.36 -2.40 -16.29
N PHE A 366 18.54 -1.78 -16.20
CA PHE A 366 19.81 -2.50 -16.27
C PHE A 366 20.02 -3.45 -15.08
N VAL A 367 19.64 -3.03 -13.86
CA VAL A 367 19.65 -3.93 -12.69
C VAL A 367 18.74 -5.15 -12.92
N ALA A 368 17.54 -4.95 -13.48
CA ALA A 368 16.61 -6.03 -13.80
C ALA A 368 17.12 -6.98 -14.87
N GLU A 369 17.98 -6.52 -15.79
CA GLU A 369 18.65 -7.33 -16.80
C GLU A 369 19.92 -8.06 -16.28
N GLY A 370 20.36 -7.75 -15.06
CA GLY A 370 21.62 -8.24 -14.51
C GLY A 370 22.86 -7.53 -15.08
N ARG A 371 22.69 -6.39 -15.74
CA ARG A 371 23.76 -5.55 -16.32
C ARG A 371 24.17 -4.50 -15.28
N TYR A 372 24.78 -4.99 -14.23
CA TYR A 372 25.06 -4.16 -13.05
C TYR A 372 26.13 -3.10 -13.32
N GLU A 373 27.14 -3.37 -14.17
CA GLU A 373 28.19 -2.41 -14.53
C GLU A 373 27.58 -1.17 -15.19
N GLU A 374 26.68 -1.34 -16.13
CA GLU A 374 26.02 -0.22 -16.81
C GLU A 374 25.08 0.54 -15.87
N ALA A 375 24.43 -0.17 -14.93
CA ALA A 375 23.62 0.50 -13.90
C ALA A 375 24.47 1.37 -12.98
N VAL A 376 25.67 0.91 -12.58
CA VAL A 376 26.61 1.70 -11.75
C VAL A 376 26.95 3.01 -12.44
N VAL A 377 27.30 2.99 -13.72
CA VAL A 377 27.66 4.20 -14.48
C VAL A 377 26.52 5.23 -14.43
N ILE A 378 25.27 4.79 -14.61
CA ILE A 378 24.13 5.72 -14.57
C ILE A 378 23.87 6.25 -13.15
N TRP A 379 24.01 5.39 -12.12
CA TRP A 379 23.87 5.87 -10.75
C TRP A 379 24.94 6.90 -10.40
N GLU A 380 26.19 6.70 -10.81
CA GLU A 380 27.29 7.64 -10.60
C GLU A 380 27.04 8.95 -11.37
N GLU A 381 26.56 8.90 -12.62
CA GLU A 381 26.17 10.09 -13.39
C GLU A 381 25.08 10.90 -12.68
N LEU A 382 24.03 10.25 -12.17
CA LEU A 382 22.96 10.90 -11.45
C LEU A 382 23.43 11.56 -10.17
N ILE A 383 24.34 10.90 -9.44
CA ILE A 383 24.91 11.42 -8.17
C ILE A 383 25.87 12.57 -8.45
N ALA A 384 26.70 12.47 -9.49
CA ALA A 384 27.70 13.49 -9.84
C ALA A 384 27.08 14.76 -10.46
N ASN A 385 25.89 14.66 -11.03
CA ASN A 385 25.24 15.79 -11.68
C ASN A 385 24.80 16.85 -10.63
N THR A 386 25.60 17.90 -10.51
CA THR A 386 25.36 19.00 -9.57
C THR A 386 24.26 19.96 -10.04
N ALA A 387 23.89 19.91 -11.33
CA ALA A 387 22.84 20.74 -11.90
C ALA A 387 21.43 20.21 -11.59
N THR A 388 21.31 19.02 -10.98
CA THR A 388 20.02 18.43 -10.62
C THR A 388 19.33 19.25 -9.54
N LYS A 389 18.00 19.38 -9.69
CA LYS A 389 17.15 19.94 -8.63
C LYS A 389 16.81 18.88 -7.57
N ALA A 390 17.42 17.71 -7.66
CA ALA A 390 17.15 16.58 -6.77
C ALA A 390 17.41 16.96 -5.31
N GLY A 391 16.43 16.63 -4.48
CA GLY A 391 16.49 16.82 -3.05
C GLY A 391 17.50 15.89 -2.36
N LYS A 392 17.81 16.16 -1.08
CA LYS A 392 18.69 15.29 -0.27
C LYS A 392 18.21 13.83 -0.29
N GLY A 393 16.90 13.60 -0.19
CA GLY A 393 16.31 12.27 -0.19
C GLY A 393 16.47 11.49 -1.50
N GLU A 394 16.35 12.15 -2.64
CA GLU A 394 16.55 11.52 -3.96
C GLU A 394 18.01 11.11 -4.16
N LYS A 395 18.94 11.98 -3.81
CA LYS A 395 20.39 11.64 -3.85
C LYS A 395 20.74 10.49 -2.92
N ALA A 396 20.14 10.44 -1.74
CA ALA A 396 20.32 9.32 -0.81
C ALA A 396 19.75 8.01 -1.39
N MET A 397 18.60 8.05 -2.09
CA MET A 397 18.05 6.90 -2.79
C MET A 397 18.98 6.41 -3.90
N TRP A 398 19.54 7.30 -4.75
CA TRP A 398 20.47 6.88 -5.80
C TRP A 398 21.74 6.26 -5.22
N ARG A 399 22.31 6.82 -4.17
CA ARG A 399 23.49 6.27 -3.49
C ARG A 399 23.18 4.91 -2.85
N GLN A 400 22.01 4.75 -2.27
CA GLN A 400 21.57 3.47 -1.73
C GLN A 400 21.44 2.42 -2.85
N ASN A 401 20.83 2.79 -3.99
CA ASN A 401 20.71 1.89 -5.12
C ASN A 401 22.08 1.55 -5.75
N LEU A 402 23.00 2.51 -5.81
CA LEU A 402 24.40 2.26 -6.18
C LEU A 402 25.04 1.22 -5.26
N GLY A 403 24.91 1.38 -3.94
CA GLY A 403 25.42 0.42 -2.97
C GLY A 403 24.87 -0.99 -3.18
N VAL A 404 23.56 -1.12 -3.39
CA VAL A 404 22.93 -2.40 -3.70
C VAL A 404 23.46 -2.99 -5.02
N THR A 405 23.61 -2.16 -6.05
CA THR A 405 24.15 -2.62 -7.35
C THR A 405 25.58 -3.13 -7.24
N LEU A 406 26.44 -2.41 -6.50
CA LEU A 406 27.82 -2.82 -6.20
C LEU A 406 27.87 -4.13 -5.41
N PHE A 407 26.93 -4.34 -4.49
CA PHE A 407 26.83 -5.60 -3.77
C PHE A 407 26.55 -6.78 -4.70
N TYR A 408 25.67 -6.61 -5.70
CA TYR A 408 25.44 -7.62 -6.74
C TYR A 408 26.63 -7.88 -7.64
N LEU A 409 27.53 -6.90 -7.81
CA LEU A 409 28.82 -7.07 -8.51
C LEU A 409 29.87 -7.79 -7.65
N GLY A 410 29.56 -8.14 -6.40
CA GLY A 410 30.52 -8.74 -5.47
C GLY A 410 31.45 -7.73 -4.80
N ARG A 411 31.21 -6.41 -4.94
CA ARG A 411 31.98 -5.33 -4.31
C ARG A 411 31.36 -4.97 -2.94
N GLY A 412 31.27 -5.97 -2.05
CA GLY A 412 30.56 -5.85 -0.78
C GLY A 412 31.09 -4.80 0.16
N ASP A 413 32.43 -4.61 0.27
CA ASP A 413 33.04 -3.61 1.13
C ASP A 413 32.73 -2.17 0.69
N GLU A 414 32.71 -1.93 -0.62
CA GLU A 414 32.32 -0.63 -1.17
C GLU A 414 30.85 -0.34 -0.95
N ALA A 415 29.99 -1.35 -1.20
CA ALA A 415 28.58 -1.26 -0.91
C ALA A 415 28.31 -0.90 0.56
N LYS A 416 28.96 -1.59 1.49
CA LYS A 416 28.88 -1.34 2.93
C LYS A 416 29.30 0.10 3.25
N THR A 417 30.44 0.55 2.72
CA THR A 417 30.98 1.90 2.96
C THR A 417 30.00 2.98 2.51
N ILE A 418 29.39 2.82 1.33
CA ILE A 418 28.40 3.79 0.82
C ILE A 418 27.17 3.84 1.73
N LEU A 419 26.62 2.69 2.13
CA LEU A 419 25.43 2.67 2.97
C LEU A 419 25.71 3.19 4.39
N GLU A 420 26.87 2.87 4.97
CA GLU A 420 27.30 3.42 6.26
C GLU A 420 27.51 4.94 6.21
N SER A 421 28.02 5.48 5.08
CA SER A 421 28.16 6.92 4.90
C SER A 421 26.80 7.65 4.87
N LEU A 422 25.77 7.03 4.27
CA LEU A 422 24.41 7.58 4.29
C LEU A 422 23.87 7.68 5.72
N ILE A 423 24.10 6.66 6.56
CA ILE A 423 23.71 6.68 7.97
C ILE A 423 24.54 7.76 8.73
N ALA A 424 25.81 7.95 8.37
CA ALA A 424 26.66 8.99 8.99
C ALA A 424 26.21 10.42 8.64
N GLU A 425 25.51 10.60 7.52
CA GLU A 425 24.91 11.85 7.05
C GLU A 425 23.47 12.05 7.54
N ASP A 426 23.06 11.34 8.60
CA ASP A 426 21.74 11.39 9.22
C ASP A 426 20.58 11.00 8.27
N ASN A 427 20.85 10.13 7.28
CA ASN A 427 19.79 9.53 6.51
C ASN A 427 19.27 8.27 7.20
N SER A 428 17.96 8.17 7.39
CA SER A 428 17.32 6.98 7.96
C SER A 428 16.01 6.72 7.23
N PHE A 429 15.97 5.64 6.45
CA PHE A 429 14.77 5.13 5.80
C PHE A 429 14.86 3.60 5.68
N HIS A 430 13.70 2.97 5.61
CA HIS A 430 13.54 1.52 5.65
C HIS A 430 14.52 0.75 4.74
N ALA A 431 14.54 1.07 3.45
CA ALA A 431 15.38 0.35 2.48
C ALA A 431 16.88 0.43 2.83
N LEU A 432 17.35 1.57 3.35
CA LEU A 432 18.74 1.75 3.75
C LEU A 432 19.11 0.87 4.94
N THR A 433 18.32 0.91 6.00
CA THR A 433 18.60 0.14 7.22
C THR A 433 18.43 -1.37 7.00
N PHE A 434 17.43 -1.77 6.19
CA PHE A 434 17.24 -3.15 5.79
C PHE A 434 18.41 -3.70 4.98
N ASN A 435 18.80 -3.00 3.89
CA ASN A 435 19.89 -3.44 3.01
C ASN A 435 21.23 -3.47 3.75
N LEU A 436 21.51 -2.49 4.60
CA LEU A 436 22.72 -2.49 5.42
C LEU A 436 22.72 -3.65 6.42
N GLY A 437 21.56 -3.94 7.05
CA GLY A 437 21.39 -5.09 7.93
C GLY A 437 21.64 -6.42 7.20
N VAL A 438 21.18 -6.56 5.96
CA VAL A 438 21.43 -7.75 5.10
C VAL A 438 22.91 -7.87 4.75
N ILE A 439 23.57 -6.75 4.39
CA ILE A 439 25.01 -6.76 4.08
C ILE A 439 25.82 -7.20 5.32
N TYR A 440 25.46 -6.73 6.51
CA TYR A 440 26.10 -7.18 7.74
C TYR A 440 25.93 -8.70 7.96
N GLU A 441 24.74 -9.25 7.68
CA GLU A 441 24.49 -10.69 7.80
C GLU A 441 25.30 -11.52 6.82
N LEU A 442 25.52 -11.01 5.62
CA LEU A 442 26.15 -11.78 4.55
C LEU A 442 27.68 -11.60 4.51
N CYS A 443 28.20 -10.48 4.98
CA CYS A 443 29.61 -10.12 4.84
C CYS A 443 30.41 -10.17 6.14
N THR A 444 29.76 -10.29 7.32
CA THR A 444 30.48 -10.24 8.61
C THR A 444 30.00 -11.30 9.60
N GLU A 445 30.90 -11.79 10.44
CA GLU A 445 30.55 -12.68 11.56
C GLU A 445 29.94 -11.90 12.74
N GLU A 446 30.22 -10.60 12.84
CA GLU A 446 29.75 -9.70 13.91
C GLU A 446 28.41 -9.01 13.57
N SER A 447 27.60 -9.62 12.69
CA SER A 447 26.39 -9.01 12.16
C SER A 447 25.45 -8.50 13.24
N ARG A 448 25.29 -9.26 14.34
CA ARG A 448 24.42 -8.86 15.45
C ARG A 448 24.89 -7.60 16.15
N THR A 449 26.18 -7.50 16.43
CA THR A 449 26.79 -6.33 17.10
C THR A 449 26.64 -5.08 16.23
N LEU A 450 26.89 -5.22 14.92
CA LEU A 450 26.76 -4.12 13.96
C LEU A 450 25.30 -3.68 13.80
N LYS A 451 24.34 -4.58 13.81
CA LYS A 451 22.92 -4.23 13.76
C LYS A 451 22.46 -3.50 15.02
N ILE A 452 22.91 -3.92 16.21
CA ILE A 452 22.62 -3.22 17.46
C ILE A 452 23.19 -1.80 17.40
N ALA A 453 24.47 -1.64 17.01
CA ALA A 453 25.10 -0.34 16.86
C ALA A 453 24.40 0.55 15.81
N LEU A 454 23.92 -0.05 14.71
CA LEU A 454 23.11 0.66 13.72
C LEU A 454 21.79 1.16 14.34
N ALA A 455 21.08 0.29 15.08
CA ALA A 455 19.84 0.66 15.73
C ALA A 455 20.04 1.79 16.76
N GLU A 456 21.08 1.69 17.59
CA GLU A 456 21.47 2.73 18.56
C GLU A 456 21.78 4.06 17.86
N LYS A 457 22.55 4.02 16.76
CA LYS A 457 22.90 5.20 15.98
C LYS A 457 21.66 5.86 15.37
N VAL A 458 20.77 5.08 14.74
CA VAL A 458 19.53 5.61 14.15
C VAL A 458 18.59 6.15 15.23
N ALA A 459 18.46 5.47 16.37
CA ALA A 459 17.66 5.96 17.49
C ALA A 459 18.19 7.25 18.11
N GLY A 460 19.51 7.45 18.08
CA GLY A 460 20.20 8.63 18.61
C GLY A 460 20.30 9.81 17.63
N MET A 461 19.80 9.67 16.38
CA MET A 461 19.81 10.79 15.43
C MET A 461 18.94 11.93 15.94
N VAL A 462 19.52 13.13 15.99
CA VAL A 462 18.86 14.37 16.42
C VAL A 462 18.28 15.05 15.19
N ASP A 463 17.05 15.53 15.30
CA ASP A 463 16.43 16.30 14.22
C ASP A 463 17.00 17.73 14.22
N ILE A 464 17.47 18.15 13.05
CA ILE A 464 17.95 19.52 12.80
C ILE A 464 16.72 20.35 12.40
N GLY A 465 16.09 21.01 13.35
CA GLY A 465 14.91 21.84 13.12
C GLY A 465 14.61 22.77 14.31
N GLU A 466 13.47 23.48 14.28
CA GLU A 466 13.04 24.45 15.31
C GLU A 466 12.94 23.89 16.73
N ASN A 467 13.00 22.57 16.90
CA ASN A 467 13.02 21.87 18.19
C ASN A 467 14.38 21.20 18.42
N GLU A 468 15.47 21.93 18.30
CA GLU A 468 16.82 21.43 18.52
C GLU A 468 16.95 20.66 19.85
N GLY A 469 17.46 19.44 19.75
CA GLY A 469 17.82 18.62 20.92
C GLY A 469 16.81 17.56 21.36
N VAL A 470 15.70 17.39 20.68
CA VAL A 470 14.73 16.31 21.01
C VAL A 470 15.08 15.05 20.22
N VAL A 471 15.60 14.04 20.91
CA VAL A 471 15.82 12.71 20.33
C VAL A 471 14.47 11.99 20.24
N ARG A 472 14.00 11.77 19.03
CA ARG A 472 12.71 11.08 18.78
C ARG A 472 12.96 9.72 18.11
N GLY A 473 13.76 8.89 18.74
CA GLY A 473 14.13 7.58 18.20
C GLY A 473 12.93 6.73 17.76
N TRP A 474 11.82 6.79 18.50
CA TRP A 474 10.63 6.01 18.21
C TRP A 474 9.92 6.39 16.88
N GLU A 475 10.11 7.60 16.37
CA GLU A 475 9.61 8.00 15.04
C GLU A 475 10.41 7.33 13.91
N LYS A 476 11.65 6.96 14.18
CA LYS A 476 12.58 6.35 13.21
C LYS A 476 12.56 4.82 13.22
N VAL A 477 11.68 4.21 14.03
CA VAL A 477 11.50 2.77 14.07
C VAL A 477 10.97 2.26 12.75
N ASN A 478 11.74 1.38 12.13
CA ASN A 478 11.29 0.57 11.00
C ASN A 478 11.01 -0.86 11.52
N GLY A 479 9.95 -1.49 11.03
CA GLY A 479 9.54 -2.83 11.46
C GLY A 479 10.55 -3.94 11.21
N ASP A 480 11.68 -3.65 10.57
CA ASP A 480 12.68 -4.63 10.12
C ASP A 480 14.00 -4.60 10.88
N PHE A 481 14.11 -3.82 11.96
CA PHE A 481 15.21 -4.02 12.90
C PHE A 481 15.03 -5.37 13.61
N LYS A 482 15.34 -6.47 12.92
CA LYS A 482 15.51 -7.79 13.52
C LYS A 482 16.87 -7.82 14.22
N LEU A 483 16.86 -7.48 15.49
CA LEU A 483 18.03 -7.56 16.36
C LEU A 483 18.32 -8.99 16.81
#